data_50d377bf0c23aa3265bb8df9048c795b
#
_entry.id   50d377bf0c23aa3265bb8df9048c795b
#
_cell.length_a   1.000
_cell.length_b   1.000
_cell.length_c   1.000
_cell.angle_alpha   90.00
_cell.angle_beta   90.00
_cell.angle_gamma   90.00
#
_symmetry.space_group_name_H-M   'P 1'
#
loop_
_entity.id
_entity.type
_entity.pdbx_description
1 polymer ?
#
loop_
_entity_poly.entity_id
_entity_poly.type
_entity_poly.pdbx_seq_one_letter_code
_entity_poly.pdbx_strand_id
1 'polypeptide(L)'
;MSYEVIATLMFATMMLMLLTGQRVFGAIGFVAVVAALLLWGDKGGYDIGFSAAMKLMKWYPLLTLPMFIFMGYVLSESKIADDLYKMFHVWMGGLRGGLAIGTIGLMVLISAMNGLSVAGMAIGSTIALPELLKRGYDKRMVTGVIQAGSSLGILVPPSVVLVLYAMIARQPVGQLWLAGVVPGLMMAAMFIGYIVIRCWKNPVLGPVLDASERDIPRAEKLRLLRAGLLPLIIFATMMVPFVNGWTSLVESSAIGALAAFLAAVLKLRMTREVFENSVRNTLGITCMFMWIILAALAFGAVFDGLGAVKAIEGLFTERLNLSPWMILILMQLSFILMGTFLDDTAMLVIVAPLYVPLVGALGFDLIWYGILYTITTQIAYMTPPFGYNLFLMRAMAPPEISLRDIYGSITPFVLVMVLALVLVMVFPGIATWLPGYIYGQ
;
A
#
# COMPACT_ATOMS: atom_id res chain seq x y z
N MET A 1 -27.90 19.55 18.73
CA MET A 1 -27.52 19.69 17.32
C MET A 1 -28.01 18.45 16.58
N SER A 2 -28.40 18.59 15.30
CA SER A 2 -28.77 17.39 14.51
C SER A 2 -27.49 16.57 14.21
N TYR A 3 -27.64 15.26 14.00
CA TYR A 3 -26.53 14.36 13.68
C TYR A 3 -25.77 14.78 12.42
N GLU A 4 -26.48 15.33 11.43
CA GLU A 4 -25.91 15.84 10.17
C GLU A 4 -24.98 17.04 10.39
N VAL A 5 -25.37 17.95 11.28
CA VAL A 5 -24.56 19.13 11.64
C VAL A 5 -23.30 18.68 12.38
N ILE A 6 -23.41 17.71 13.29
CA ILE A 6 -22.25 17.15 14.01
C ILE A 6 -21.28 16.50 13.03
N ALA A 7 -21.79 15.62 12.15
CA ALA A 7 -20.99 14.94 11.14
C ALA A 7 -20.25 15.96 10.25
N THR A 8 -20.97 16.96 9.76
CA THR A 8 -20.41 18.01 8.89
C THR A 8 -19.34 18.84 9.62
N LEU A 9 -19.60 19.25 10.84
CA LEU A 9 -18.64 20.07 11.62
C LEU A 9 -17.38 19.26 11.95
N MET A 10 -17.50 18.03 12.42
CA MET A 10 -16.34 17.19 12.72
C MET A 10 -15.48 16.97 11.47
N PHE A 11 -16.12 16.62 10.34
CA PHE A 11 -15.40 16.36 9.10
C PHE A 11 -14.78 17.64 8.53
N ALA A 12 -15.54 18.75 8.47
CA ALA A 12 -15.03 20.01 7.94
C ALA A 12 -13.89 20.58 8.78
N THR A 13 -13.99 20.53 10.12
CA THR A 13 -12.93 21.00 11.02
C THR A 13 -11.66 20.17 10.85
N MET A 14 -11.80 18.83 10.76
CA MET A 14 -10.69 17.95 10.51
C MET A 14 -10.00 18.26 9.17
N MET A 15 -10.78 18.39 8.09
CA MET A 15 -10.25 18.76 6.77
C MET A 15 -9.57 20.12 6.77
N LEU A 16 -10.15 21.12 7.42
CA LEU A 16 -9.56 22.44 7.56
C LEU A 16 -8.18 22.35 8.25
N MET A 17 -8.10 21.62 9.36
CA MET A 17 -6.83 21.45 10.09
C MET A 17 -5.77 20.73 9.22
N LEU A 18 -6.16 19.72 8.45
CA LEU A 18 -5.24 19.03 7.53
C LEU A 18 -4.75 19.96 6.41
N LEU A 19 -5.63 20.79 5.84
CA LEU A 19 -5.27 21.78 4.82
C LEU A 19 -4.33 22.87 5.35
N THR A 20 -4.34 23.16 6.65
CA THR A 20 -3.38 24.07 7.29
C THR A 20 -2.01 23.44 7.55
N GLY A 21 -1.79 22.18 7.14
CA GLY A 21 -0.52 21.48 7.29
C GLY A 21 -0.30 20.85 8.66
N GLN A 22 -1.35 20.71 9.46
CA GLN A 22 -1.27 19.99 10.74
C GLN A 22 -0.97 18.51 10.53
N ARG A 23 -0.25 17.90 11.49
CA ARG A 23 0.00 16.46 11.43
C ARG A 23 -1.31 15.67 11.54
N VAL A 24 -1.46 14.66 10.71
CA VAL A 24 -2.70 13.86 10.58
C VAL A 24 -3.25 13.40 11.93
N PHE A 25 -2.42 12.77 12.76
CA PHE A 25 -2.85 12.31 14.07
C PHE A 25 -3.29 13.45 15.01
N GLY A 26 -2.63 14.61 14.90
CA GLY A 26 -2.97 15.81 15.68
C GLY A 26 -4.33 16.38 15.29
N ALA A 27 -4.60 16.54 13.98
CA ALA A 27 -5.88 17.04 13.49
C ALA A 27 -7.04 16.11 13.87
N ILE A 28 -6.90 14.81 13.60
CA ILE A 28 -7.92 13.80 13.89
C ILE A 28 -8.18 13.69 15.40
N GLY A 29 -7.11 13.55 16.17
CA GLY A 29 -7.20 13.41 17.63
C GLY A 29 -7.79 14.66 18.30
N PHE A 30 -7.39 15.86 17.85
CA PHE A 30 -7.93 17.10 18.37
C PHE A 30 -9.45 17.20 18.16
N VAL A 31 -9.93 16.94 16.92
CA VAL A 31 -11.37 16.97 16.61
C VAL A 31 -12.12 15.92 17.42
N ALA A 32 -11.58 14.71 17.56
CA ALA A 32 -12.19 13.67 18.37
C ALA A 32 -12.34 14.09 19.84
N VAL A 33 -11.28 14.62 20.45
CA VAL A 33 -11.30 15.04 21.86
C VAL A 33 -12.24 16.23 22.07
N VAL A 34 -12.17 17.26 21.21
CA VAL A 34 -13.03 18.43 21.32
C VAL A 34 -14.49 18.07 21.12
N ALA A 35 -14.83 17.24 20.13
CA ALA A 35 -16.19 16.78 19.90
C ALA A 35 -16.73 15.95 21.09
N ALA A 36 -15.90 15.05 21.64
CA ALA A 36 -16.27 14.27 22.80
C ALA A 36 -16.56 15.14 24.03
N LEU A 37 -15.71 16.11 24.30
CA LEU A 37 -15.87 17.02 25.46
C LEU A 37 -17.05 17.97 25.33
N LEU A 38 -17.25 18.53 24.13
CA LEU A 38 -18.29 19.56 23.92
C LEU A 38 -19.69 18.96 23.74
N LEU A 39 -19.78 17.80 23.07
CA LEU A 39 -21.08 17.24 22.62
C LEU A 39 -21.57 16.11 23.50
N TRP A 40 -20.67 15.38 24.17
CA TRP A 40 -21.08 14.31 25.07
C TRP A 40 -21.10 14.71 26.54
N GLY A 41 -20.36 15.77 26.90
CA GLY A 41 -20.26 16.26 28.26
C GLY A 41 -19.74 15.22 29.27
N ASP A 42 -19.32 15.66 30.42
CA ASP A 42 -18.96 14.85 31.58
C ASP A 42 -18.11 13.58 31.33
N LYS A 43 -18.38 12.52 32.10
CA LYS A 43 -17.60 11.28 32.09
C LYS A 43 -17.66 10.52 30.77
N GLY A 44 -18.78 10.55 30.05
CA GLY A 44 -18.94 9.80 28.80
C GLY A 44 -18.01 10.25 27.70
N GLY A 45 -17.76 11.57 27.56
CA GLY A 45 -16.84 12.13 26.59
C GLY A 45 -15.39 11.73 26.83
N TYR A 46 -14.96 11.62 28.09
CA TYR A 46 -13.62 11.12 28.43
C TYR A 46 -13.49 9.62 28.15
N ASP A 47 -14.50 8.84 28.53
CA ASP A 47 -14.39 7.38 28.52
C ASP A 47 -14.38 6.79 27.09
N ILE A 48 -15.14 7.35 26.15
CA ILE A 48 -15.26 6.74 24.81
C ILE A 48 -13.99 6.88 23.99
N GLY A 49 -13.45 8.09 23.85
CA GLY A 49 -12.24 8.33 23.07
C GLY A 49 -11.03 7.60 23.64
N PHE A 50 -10.82 7.71 24.96
CA PHE A 50 -9.71 7.06 25.64
C PHE A 50 -9.84 5.54 25.72
N SER A 51 -11.04 5.00 25.93
CA SER A 51 -11.24 3.56 25.94
C SER A 51 -11.03 2.94 24.57
N ALA A 52 -11.42 3.60 23.48
CA ALA A 52 -11.13 3.16 22.13
C ALA A 52 -9.62 3.13 21.85
N ALA A 53 -8.89 4.17 22.28
CA ALA A 53 -7.45 4.22 22.19
C ALA A 53 -6.77 3.14 23.04
N MET A 54 -7.23 2.92 24.29
CA MET A 54 -6.69 1.89 25.18
C MET A 54 -6.96 0.46 24.68
N LYS A 55 -8.04 0.22 23.96
CA LYS A 55 -8.29 -1.07 23.29
C LYS A 55 -7.20 -1.41 22.28
N LEU A 56 -6.67 -0.42 21.56
CA LEU A 56 -5.57 -0.62 20.63
C LEU A 56 -4.32 -1.14 21.33
N MET A 57 -3.97 -0.59 22.49
CA MET A 57 -2.76 -1.00 23.24
C MET A 57 -2.79 -2.46 23.68
N LYS A 58 -3.96 -3.06 23.79
CA LYS A 58 -4.15 -4.49 24.13
C LYS A 58 -4.22 -5.39 22.90
N TRP A 59 -4.14 -4.83 21.72
CA TRP A 59 -4.36 -5.59 20.51
C TRP A 59 -3.09 -6.25 20.00
N TYR A 60 -2.99 -7.56 20.22
CA TYR A 60 -1.83 -8.39 19.90
C TYR A 60 -1.35 -8.27 18.43
N PRO A 61 -2.24 -8.26 17.40
CA PRO A 61 -1.82 -8.11 16.01
C PRO A 61 -1.04 -6.83 15.70
N LEU A 62 -1.10 -5.80 16.55
CA LEU A 62 -0.37 -4.56 16.37
C LEU A 62 1.16 -4.76 16.35
N LEU A 63 1.65 -5.81 17.02
CA LEU A 63 3.08 -6.16 17.06
C LEU A 63 3.63 -6.57 15.69
N THR A 64 2.76 -6.94 14.74
CA THR A 64 3.20 -7.31 13.39
C THR A 64 3.77 -6.12 12.63
N LEU A 65 3.25 -4.93 12.87
CA LEU A 65 3.62 -3.71 12.16
C LEU A 65 5.13 -3.40 12.26
N PRO A 66 5.73 -3.27 13.47
CA PRO A 66 7.15 -3.01 13.59
C PRO A 66 8.01 -4.16 13.02
N MET A 67 7.56 -5.41 13.10
CA MET A 67 8.32 -6.56 12.59
C MET A 67 8.41 -6.55 11.06
N PHE A 68 7.30 -6.28 10.36
CA PHE A 68 7.32 -6.17 8.89
C PHE A 68 8.10 -4.95 8.41
N ILE A 69 7.94 -3.81 9.07
CA ILE A 69 8.70 -2.61 8.73
C ILE A 69 10.20 -2.87 8.93
N PHE A 70 10.59 -3.51 10.03
CA PHE A 70 11.98 -3.89 10.30
C PHE A 70 12.53 -4.85 9.22
N MET A 71 11.77 -5.90 8.88
CA MET A 71 12.13 -6.83 7.80
C MET A 71 12.43 -6.07 6.50
N GLY A 72 11.55 -5.15 6.13
CA GLY A 72 11.70 -4.34 4.93
C GLY A 72 12.96 -3.47 4.95
N TYR A 73 13.23 -2.78 6.06
CA TYR A 73 14.43 -1.96 6.18
C TYR A 73 15.72 -2.79 6.20
N VAL A 74 15.75 -3.91 6.90
CA VAL A 74 16.91 -4.82 6.88
C VAL A 74 17.23 -5.26 5.46
N LEU A 75 16.24 -5.67 4.68
CA LEU A 75 16.43 -6.13 3.30
C LEU A 75 16.87 -4.99 2.36
N SER A 76 16.39 -3.79 2.59
CA SER A 76 16.76 -2.59 1.84
C SER A 76 18.18 -2.13 2.19
N GLU A 77 18.45 -1.86 3.45
CA GLU A 77 19.75 -1.33 3.93
C GLU A 77 20.91 -2.31 3.69
N SER A 78 20.65 -3.62 3.78
CA SER A 78 21.64 -4.67 3.47
C SER A 78 21.89 -4.88 1.97
N LYS A 79 21.24 -4.12 1.09
CA LYS A 79 21.33 -4.22 -0.38
C LYS A 79 21.02 -5.62 -0.93
N ILE A 80 20.19 -6.39 -0.24
CA ILE A 80 19.69 -7.68 -0.74
C ILE A 80 18.76 -7.45 -1.94
N ALA A 81 18.04 -6.34 -1.96
CA ALA A 81 17.20 -5.92 -3.09
C ALA A 81 18.02 -5.66 -4.38
N ASP A 82 19.25 -5.18 -4.27
CA ASP A 82 20.13 -4.95 -5.41
C ASP A 82 20.49 -6.26 -6.15
N ASP A 83 20.69 -7.34 -5.40
CA ASP A 83 20.98 -8.66 -5.97
C ASP A 83 19.77 -9.18 -6.77
N LEU A 84 18.55 -8.90 -6.29
CA LEU A 84 17.30 -9.23 -6.98
C LEU A 84 17.18 -8.43 -8.28
N TYR A 85 17.50 -7.15 -8.28
CA TYR A 85 17.51 -6.32 -9.50
C TYR A 85 18.46 -6.88 -10.55
N LYS A 86 19.70 -7.23 -10.18
CA LYS A 86 20.68 -7.84 -11.09
C LYS A 86 20.18 -9.15 -11.69
N MET A 87 19.48 -9.96 -10.90
CA MET A 87 18.85 -11.19 -11.39
C MET A 87 17.84 -10.87 -12.51
N PHE A 88 16.86 -9.98 -12.25
CA PHE A 88 15.88 -9.61 -13.27
C PHE A 88 16.52 -8.96 -14.50
N HIS A 89 17.54 -8.13 -14.31
CA HIS A 89 18.29 -7.50 -15.37
C HIS A 89 18.86 -8.54 -16.36
N VAL A 90 19.55 -9.54 -15.84
CA VAL A 90 20.20 -10.56 -16.66
C VAL A 90 19.20 -11.49 -17.34
N TRP A 91 18.14 -11.88 -16.63
CA TRP A 91 17.16 -12.82 -17.16
C TRP A 91 16.18 -12.20 -18.16
N MET A 92 15.79 -10.94 -17.94
CA MET A 92 14.80 -10.25 -18.78
C MET A 92 15.42 -9.37 -19.87
N GLY A 93 16.71 -9.06 -19.81
CA GLY A 93 17.39 -8.12 -20.71
C GLY A 93 17.39 -8.52 -22.20
N GLY A 94 17.14 -9.80 -22.50
CA GLY A 94 16.99 -10.29 -23.88
C GLY A 94 15.66 -9.94 -24.55
N LEU A 95 14.68 -9.43 -23.81
CA LEU A 95 13.35 -9.07 -24.31
C LEU A 95 13.26 -7.56 -24.57
N ARG A 96 12.47 -7.16 -25.58
CA ARG A 96 12.12 -5.75 -25.78
C ARG A 96 11.28 -5.27 -24.59
N GLY A 97 11.72 -4.20 -23.93
CA GLY A 97 11.12 -3.76 -22.66
C GLY A 97 11.44 -4.68 -21.47
N GLY A 98 12.35 -5.64 -21.63
CA GLY A 98 12.63 -6.66 -20.63
C GLY A 98 13.08 -6.10 -19.27
N LEU A 99 13.87 -5.02 -19.26
CA LEU A 99 14.26 -4.39 -18.00
C LEU A 99 13.09 -3.70 -17.29
N ALA A 100 12.17 -3.11 -18.05
CA ALA A 100 10.95 -2.54 -17.47
C ALA A 100 10.02 -3.62 -16.92
N ILE A 101 9.89 -4.76 -17.62
CA ILE A 101 9.17 -5.95 -17.13
C ILE A 101 9.84 -6.48 -15.85
N GLY A 102 11.17 -6.63 -15.87
CA GLY A 102 11.96 -7.04 -14.71
C GLY A 102 11.79 -6.07 -13.53
N THR A 103 11.65 -4.77 -13.80
CA THR A 103 11.38 -3.76 -12.76
C THR A 103 10.01 -3.98 -12.12
N ILE A 104 8.95 -4.29 -12.87
CA ILE A 104 7.65 -4.66 -12.28
C ILE A 104 7.79 -5.92 -11.40
N GLY A 105 8.45 -6.97 -11.91
CA GLY A 105 8.71 -8.19 -11.13
C GLY A 105 9.50 -7.91 -9.85
N LEU A 106 10.54 -7.10 -9.94
CA LEU A 106 11.30 -6.61 -8.79
C LEU A 106 10.41 -5.90 -7.78
N MET A 107 9.55 -4.97 -8.27
CA MET A 107 8.66 -4.20 -7.40
C MET A 107 7.64 -5.09 -6.68
N VAL A 108 7.08 -6.10 -7.34
CA VAL A 108 6.20 -7.09 -6.70
C VAL A 108 6.92 -7.79 -5.54
N LEU A 109 8.17 -8.23 -5.75
CA LEU A 109 8.92 -8.91 -4.71
C LEU A 109 9.38 -7.98 -3.59
N ILE A 110 9.80 -6.75 -3.92
CA ILE A 110 10.12 -5.74 -2.91
C ILE A 110 8.87 -5.36 -2.11
N SER A 111 7.75 -5.26 -2.77
CA SER A 111 6.45 -5.02 -2.14
C SER A 111 6.11 -6.11 -1.13
N ALA A 112 6.27 -7.37 -1.54
CA ALA A 112 6.13 -8.52 -0.66
C ALA A 112 7.13 -8.56 0.51
N MET A 113 8.15 -7.70 0.51
CA MET A 113 9.14 -7.58 1.57
C MET A 113 8.89 -6.40 2.51
N ASN A 114 8.37 -5.30 2.00
CA ASN A 114 8.25 -4.03 2.72
C ASN A 114 6.81 -3.65 3.09
N GLY A 115 5.84 -4.06 2.29
CA GLY A 115 4.43 -3.72 2.49
C GLY A 115 4.08 -2.23 2.33
N LEU A 116 5.00 -1.42 1.80
CA LEU A 116 4.87 0.04 1.65
C LEU A 116 5.26 0.49 0.24
N SER A 117 4.44 1.34 -0.38
CA SER A 117 4.72 1.93 -1.69
C SER A 117 5.98 2.80 -1.69
N VAL A 118 6.21 3.57 -0.63
CA VAL A 118 7.36 4.48 -0.50
C VAL A 118 8.69 3.75 -0.61
N ALA A 119 8.82 2.58 0.00
CA ALA A 119 10.05 1.77 -0.06
C ALA A 119 10.31 1.26 -1.47
N GLY A 120 9.27 0.79 -2.17
CA GLY A 120 9.34 0.42 -3.58
C GLY A 120 9.78 1.61 -4.46
N MET A 121 9.20 2.79 -4.23
CA MET A 121 9.56 4.01 -4.94
C MET A 121 11.03 4.39 -4.73
N ALA A 122 11.51 4.36 -3.49
CA ALA A 122 12.90 4.68 -3.16
C ALA A 122 13.88 3.73 -3.87
N ILE A 123 13.64 2.42 -3.79
CA ILE A 123 14.49 1.41 -4.44
C ILE A 123 14.41 1.53 -5.97
N GLY A 124 13.21 1.69 -6.53
CA GLY A 124 13.02 1.88 -7.97
C GLY A 124 13.74 3.11 -8.50
N SER A 125 13.66 4.22 -7.78
CA SER A 125 14.29 5.48 -8.18
C SER A 125 15.80 5.49 -7.99
N THR A 126 16.33 4.78 -7.01
CA THR A 126 17.79 4.75 -6.77
C THR A 126 18.50 3.69 -7.60
N ILE A 127 17.86 2.57 -7.92
CA ILE A 127 18.47 1.45 -8.63
C ILE A 127 17.97 1.37 -10.07
N ALA A 128 16.64 1.25 -10.28
CA ALA A 128 16.10 0.99 -11.61
C ALA A 128 16.11 2.23 -12.51
N LEU A 129 15.82 3.41 -11.99
CA LEU A 129 15.74 4.65 -12.78
C LEU A 129 17.06 4.97 -13.50
N PRO A 130 18.23 5.08 -12.82
CA PRO A 130 19.47 5.40 -13.50
C PRO A 130 19.91 4.29 -14.48
N GLU A 131 19.67 3.04 -14.13
CA GLU A 131 20.03 1.89 -14.98
C GLU A 131 19.22 1.83 -16.28
N LEU A 132 17.92 2.06 -16.21
CA LEU A 132 17.03 2.09 -17.38
C LEU A 132 17.35 3.28 -18.28
N LEU A 133 17.57 4.47 -17.70
CA LEU A 133 17.93 5.68 -18.45
C LEU A 133 19.27 5.53 -19.15
N LYS A 134 20.29 4.99 -18.47
CA LYS A 134 21.61 4.72 -19.06
C LYS A 134 21.53 3.83 -20.30
N ARG A 135 20.55 2.92 -20.37
CA ARG A 135 20.34 2.00 -21.48
C ARG A 135 19.37 2.52 -22.54
N GLY A 136 19.07 3.81 -22.49
CA GLY A 136 18.26 4.49 -23.52
C GLY A 136 16.78 4.20 -23.46
N TYR A 137 16.24 3.73 -22.33
CA TYR A 137 14.81 3.60 -22.17
C TYR A 137 14.14 4.98 -22.13
N ASP A 138 12.95 5.07 -22.70
CA ASP A 138 12.16 6.30 -22.67
C ASP A 138 11.84 6.74 -21.23
N LYS A 139 12.12 8.00 -20.92
CA LYS A 139 11.98 8.56 -19.56
C LYS A 139 10.56 8.44 -19.00
N ARG A 140 9.52 8.53 -19.85
CA ARG A 140 8.13 8.36 -19.42
C ARG A 140 7.82 6.90 -19.15
N MET A 141 8.35 5.98 -19.98
CA MET A 141 8.22 4.54 -19.70
C MET A 141 8.85 4.20 -18.35
N VAL A 142 10.07 4.65 -18.11
CA VAL A 142 10.82 4.36 -16.87
C VAL A 142 10.10 4.90 -15.63
N THR A 143 9.74 6.18 -15.63
CA THR A 143 9.08 6.81 -14.48
C THR A 143 7.69 6.21 -14.22
N GLY A 144 6.96 5.88 -15.27
CA GLY A 144 5.65 5.22 -15.16
C GLY A 144 5.75 3.80 -14.56
N VAL A 145 6.71 3.01 -15.04
CA VAL A 145 6.96 1.64 -14.56
C VAL A 145 7.33 1.62 -13.07
N ILE A 146 8.19 2.54 -12.63
CA ILE A 146 8.60 2.61 -11.22
C ILE A 146 7.41 3.01 -10.34
N GLN A 147 6.64 4.00 -10.73
CA GLN A 147 5.47 4.44 -9.97
C GLN A 147 4.39 3.35 -9.92
N ALA A 148 4.06 2.74 -11.06
CA ALA A 148 3.09 1.65 -11.12
C ALA A 148 3.56 0.42 -10.35
N GLY A 149 4.83 0.03 -10.49
CA GLY A 149 5.39 -1.10 -9.75
C GLY A 149 5.40 -0.87 -8.25
N SER A 150 5.81 0.32 -7.78
CA SER A 150 5.82 0.65 -6.36
C SER A 150 4.41 0.66 -5.75
N SER A 151 3.39 1.00 -6.53
CA SER A 151 2.01 0.98 -6.06
C SER A 151 1.55 -0.40 -5.63
N LEU A 152 2.07 -1.47 -6.22
CA LEU A 152 1.74 -2.85 -5.84
C LEU A 152 2.10 -3.17 -4.38
N GLY A 153 2.98 -2.36 -3.75
CA GLY A 153 3.43 -2.54 -2.37
C GLY A 153 2.34 -2.49 -1.31
N ILE A 154 1.25 -1.81 -1.57
CA ILE A 154 0.15 -1.73 -0.62
C ILE A 154 -0.95 -2.77 -0.88
N LEU A 155 -0.85 -3.54 -1.97
CA LEU A 155 -1.84 -4.56 -2.32
C LEU A 155 -1.28 -5.98 -2.17
N VAL A 156 -0.05 -6.21 -2.64
CA VAL A 156 0.61 -7.52 -2.55
C VAL A 156 1.06 -7.78 -1.11
N PRO A 157 0.69 -8.92 -0.49
CA PRO A 157 1.07 -9.23 0.89
C PRO A 157 2.59 -9.38 1.07
N PRO A 158 3.10 -9.07 2.29
CA PRO A 158 2.43 -8.45 3.41
C PRO A 158 2.22 -6.96 3.19
N SER A 159 0.99 -6.49 3.25
CA SER A 159 0.63 -5.07 3.08
C SER A 159 0.32 -4.42 4.42
N VAL A 160 1.00 -3.34 4.73
CA VAL A 160 0.74 -2.54 5.93
C VAL A 160 -0.64 -1.88 5.85
N VAL A 161 -1.03 -1.39 4.69
CA VAL A 161 -2.34 -0.74 4.48
C VAL A 161 -3.49 -1.73 4.72
N LEU A 162 -3.36 -2.97 4.22
CA LEU A 162 -4.35 -4.02 4.48
C LEU A 162 -4.41 -4.42 5.96
N VAL A 163 -3.27 -4.41 6.67
CA VAL A 163 -3.26 -4.59 8.13
C VAL A 163 -4.04 -3.47 8.82
N LEU A 164 -3.76 -2.22 8.48
CA LEU A 164 -4.46 -1.07 9.06
C LEU A 164 -5.96 -1.10 8.75
N TYR A 165 -6.33 -1.42 7.51
CA TYR A 165 -7.73 -1.60 7.13
C TYR A 165 -8.39 -2.72 7.95
N ALA A 166 -7.75 -3.89 8.04
CA ALA A 166 -8.23 -5.02 8.84
C ALA A 166 -8.55 -4.61 10.27
N MET A 167 -7.67 -3.79 10.83
CA MET A 167 -7.78 -3.28 12.19
C MET A 167 -9.01 -2.39 12.36
N ILE A 168 -9.24 -1.46 11.47
CA ILE A 168 -10.38 -0.54 11.53
C ILE A 168 -11.69 -1.27 11.21
N ALA A 169 -11.68 -2.11 10.18
CA ALA A 169 -12.83 -2.88 9.73
C ALA A 169 -13.12 -4.12 10.60
N ARG A 170 -12.25 -4.44 11.58
CA ARG A 170 -12.35 -5.63 12.45
C ARG A 170 -12.42 -6.93 11.65
N GLN A 171 -11.66 -7.00 10.57
CA GLN A 171 -11.57 -8.17 9.70
C GLN A 171 -10.28 -8.95 9.95
N PRO A 172 -10.26 -10.28 9.68
CA PRO A 172 -9.05 -11.08 9.80
C PRO A 172 -7.97 -10.63 8.80
N VAL A 173 -6.80 -10.22 9.29
CA VAL A 173 -5.68 -9.75 8.45
C VAL A 173 -5.27 -10.80 7.42
N GLY A 174 -5.27 -12.09 7.80
CA GLY A 174 -4.91 -13.18 6.91
C GLY A 174 -5.83 -13.30 5.69
N GLN A 175 -7.13 -13.13 5.88
CA GLN A 175 -8.08 -13.15 4.77
C GLN A 175 -7.88 -11.95 3.83
N LEU A 176 -7.64 -10.76 4.37
CA LEU A 176 -7.35 -9.57 3.58
C LEU A 176 -6.05 -9.69 2.79
N TRP A 177 -5.00 -10.26 3.39
CA TRP A 177 -3.77 -10.51 2.67
C TRP A 177 -3.97 -11.47 1.50
N LEU A 178 -4.62 -12.60 1.74
CA LEU A 178 -4.92 -13.55 0.67
C LEU A 178 -5.82 -12.94 -0.40
N ALA A 179 -6.77 -12.09 -0.02
CA ALA A 179 -7.62 -11.35 -0.94
C ALA A 179 -6.82 -10.37 -1.83
N GLY A 180 -5.68 -9.85 -1.36
CA GLY A 180 -4.80 -8.97 -2.12
C GLY A 180 -3.91 -9.68 -3.14
N VAL A 181 -3.65 -11.01 -2.98
CA VAL A 181 -2.71 -11.76 -3.84
C VAL A 181 -3.17 -11.76 -5.29
N VAL A 182 -4.37 -12.25 -5.55
CA VAL A 182 -4.88 -12.43 -6.93
C VAL A 182 -5.04 -11.07 -7.64
N PRO A 183 -5.70 -10.05 -7.05
CA PRO A 183 -5.77 -8.72 -7.66
C PRO A 183 -4.40 -8.09 -7.88
N GLY A 184 -3.47 -8.24 -6.95
CA GLY A 184 -2.12 -7.69 -7.05
C GLY A 184 -1.31 -8.32 -8.20
N LEU A 185 -1.35 -9.65 -8.32
CA LEU A 185 -0.70 -10.36 -9.42
C LEU A 185 -1.39 -10.09 -10.77
N MET A 186 -2.72 -9.98 -10.78
CA MET A 186 -3.48 -9.56 -11.96
C MET A 186 -3.04 -8.18 -12.44
N MET A 187 -2.94 -7.22 -11.53
CA MET A 187 -2.50 -5.86 -11.85
C MET A 187 -1.05 -5.85 -12.36
N ALA A 188 -0.14 -6.60 -11.73
CA ALA A 188 1.23 -6.76 -12.21
C ALA A 188 1.28 -7.35 -13.63
N ALA A 189 0.47 -8.38 -13.91
CA ALA A 189 0.36 -8.98 -15.22
C ALA A 189 -0.19 -7.99 -16.26
N MET A 190 -1.17 -7.16 -15.89
CA MET A 190 -1.72 -6.12 -16.77
C MET A 190 -0.68 -5.02 -17.06
N PHE A 191 0.13 -4.59 -16.07
CA PHE A 191 1.25 -3.66 -16.30
C PHE A 191 2.29 -4.25 -17.24
N ILE A 192 2.67 -5.51 -17.03
CA ILE A 192 3.60 -6.23 -17.92
C ILE A 192 3.01 -6.31 -19.33
N GLY A 193 1.75 -6.67 -19.47
CA GLY A 193 1.05 -6.71 -20.75
C GLY A 193 1.09 -5.36 -21.48
N TYR A 194 0.82 -4.27 -20.77
CA TYR A 194 0.95 -2.91 -21.34
C TYR A 194 2.38 -2.62 -21.82
N ILE A 195 3.41 -2.92 -21.00
CA ILE A 195 4.82 -2.70 -21.35
C ILE A 195 5.18 -3.50 -22.62
N VAL A 196 4.82 -4.79 -22.66
CA VAL A 196 5.08 -5.67 -23.80
C VAL A 196 4.45 -5.11 -25.07
N ILE A 197 3.17 -4.75 -25.04
CA ILE A 197 2.45 -4.20 -26.21
C ILE A 197 3.09 -2.89 -26.68
N ARG A 198 3.46 -2.01 -25.76
CA ARG A 198 4.07 -0.70 -26.08
C ARG A 198 5.47 -0.86 -26.68
N CYS A 199 6.32 -1.70 -26.10
CA CYS A 199 7.68 -1.94 -26.57
C CYS A 199 7.69 -2.79 -27.86
N TRP A 200 6.67 -3.62 -28.09
CA TRP A 200 6.50 -4.33 -29.34
C TRP A 200 6.13 -3.38 -30.50
N LYS A 201 5.18 -2.46 -30.25
CA LYS A 201 4.76 -1.45 -31.24
C LYS A 201 5.84 -0.40 -31.51
N ASN A 202 6.59 -0.01 -30.48
CA ASN A 202 7.65 0.98 -30.58
C ASN A 202 8.90 0.52 -29.79
N PRO A 203 9.83 -0.19 -30.46
CA PRO A 203 11.03 -0.75 -29.82
C PRO A 203 11.97 0.29 -29.19
N VAL A 204 11.89 1.54 -29.60
CA VAL A 204 12.72 2.64 -29.05
C VAL A 204 12.38 2.92 -27.59
N LEU A 205 11.14 2.63 -27.12
CA LEU A 205 10.72 2.87 -25.76
C LEU A 205 11.42 1.94 -24.74
N GLY A 206 11.85 0.76 -25.19
CA GLY A 206 12.48 -0.25 -24.33
C GLY A 206 13.44 -1.11 -25.13
N PRO A 207 14.67 -0.61 -25.43
CA PRO A 207 15.67 -1.35 -26.20
C PRO A 207 16.08 -2.64 -25.50
N VAL A 208 16.51 -3.60 -26.30
CA VAL A 208 17.10 -4.86 -25.82
C VAL A 208 18.52 -4.58 -25.35
N LEU A 209 18.99 -5.27 -24.31
CA LEU A 209 20.39 -5.19 -23.87
C LEU A 209 21.37 -5.56 -25.00
N ASP A 210 22.51 -4.92 -25.00
CA ASP A 210 23.59 -5.22 -25.93
C ASP A 210 24.05 -6.69 -25.83
N ALA A 211 24.55 -7.23 -26.93
CA ALA A 211 24.98 -8.63 -26.98
C ALA A 211 26.05 -8.96 -25.93
N SER A 212 26.93 -8.02 -25.62
CA SER A 212 27.98 -8.15 -24.61
C SER A 212 27.43 -8.28 -23.17
N GLU A 213 26.32 -7.62 -22.85
CA GLU A 213 25.67 -7.72 -21.55
C GLU A 213 24.74 -8.94 -21.43
N ARG A 214 24.33 -9.54 -22.56
CA ARG A 214 23.50 -10.76 -22.59
C ARG A 214 24.32 -12.04 -22.52
N ASP A 215 25.54 -12.02 -23.05
CA ASP A 215 26.41 -13.21 -23.16
C ASP A 215 27.16 -13.49 -21.88
N ILE A 216 26.40 -13.64 -20.80
CA ILE A 216 26.88 -13.99 -19.47
C ILE A 216 26.93 -15.51 -19.34
N PRO A 217 28.02 -16.08 -18.79
CA PRO A 217 28.17 -17.52 -18.57
C PRO A 217 26.98 -18.09 -17.77
N ARG A 218 26.50 -19.28 -18.15
CA ARG A 218 25.38 -19.95 -17.47
C ARG A 218 25.59 -20.09 -15.96
N ALA A 219 26.84 -20.32 -15.54
CA ALA A 219 27.19 -20.40 -14.12
C ALA A 219 26.92 -19.10 -13.37
N GLU A 220 27.18 -17.95 -13.99
CA GLU A 220 26.91 -16.64 -13.40
C GLU A 220 25.42 -16.32 -13.40
N LYS A 221 24.69 -16.64 -14.46
CA LYS A 221 23.22 -16.56 -14.50
C LYS A 221 22.59 -17.36 -13.35
N LEU A 222 23.09 -18.57 -13.09
CA LEU A 222 22.62 -19.43 -12.02
C LEU A 222 22.98 -18.87 -10.63
N ARG A 223 24.19 -18.28 -10.50
CA ARG A 223 24.60 -17.60 -9.26
C ARG A 223 23.69 -16.42 -8.92
N LEU A 224 23.33 -15.60 -9.91
CA LEU A 224 22.41 -14.48 -9.75
C LEU A 224 20.99 -14.96 -9.43
N LEU A 225 20.54 -16.05 -10.04
CA LEU A 225 19.26 -16.66 -9.70
C LEU A 225 19.20 -17.09 -8.23
N ARG A 226 20.29 -17.74 -7.73
CA ARG A 226 20.38 -18.10 -6.31
C ARG A 226 20.36 -16.88 -5.38
N ALA A 227 20.99 -15.78 -5.78
CA ALA A 227 20.94 -14.53 -5.02
C ALA A 227 19.54 -13.94 -4.95
N GLY A 228 18.77 -14.01 -6.06
CA GLY A 228 17.39 -13.56 -6.13
C GLY A 228 16.40 -14.49 -5.43
N LEU A 229 16.74 -15.75 -5.19
CA LEU A 229 15.90 -16.69 -4.44
C LEU A 229 15.86 -16.36 -2.94
N LEU A 230 16.86 -15.71 -2.37
CA LEU A 230 16.90 -15.42 -0.94
C LEU A 230 15.69 -14.62 -0.43
N PRO A 231 15.28 -13.52 -1.07
CA PRO A 231 14.05 -12.81 -0.69
C PRO A 231 12.80 -13.68 -0.79
N LEU A 232 12.72 -14.54 -1.81
CA LEU A 232 11.60 -15.47 -1.95
C LEU A 232 11.57 -16.53 -0.85
N ILE A 233 12.74 -17.01 -0.42
CA ILE A 233 12.84 -17.94 0.71
C ILE A 233 12.39 -17.25 1.99
N ILE A 234 12.83 -16.02 2.25
CA ILE A 234 12.39 -15.24 3.42
C ILE A 234 10.88 -15.07 3.41
N PHE A 235 10.31 -14.69 2.27
CA PHE A 235 8.86 -14.56 2.10
C PHE A 235 8.15 -15.90 2.34
N ALA A 236 8.65 -16.99 1.77
CA ALA A 236 8.07 -18.32 1.93
C ALA A 236 8.14 -18.84 3.38
N THR A 237 9.26 -18.62 4.09
CA THR A 237 9.41 -19.01 5.51
C THR A 237 8.42 -18.30 6.42
N MET A 238 7.96 -17.12 6.05
CA MET A 238 6.94 -16.35 6.76
C MET A 238 5.53 -16.77 6.34
N MET A 239 5.25 -16.81 5.04
CA MET A 239 3.88 -16.98 4.52
C MET A 239 3.39 -18.42 4.58
N VAL A 240 4.26 -19.41 4.32
CA VAL A 240 3.84 -20.83 4.32
C VAL A 240 3.33 -21.30 5.68
N PRO A 241 4.03 -21.06 6.81
CA PRO A 241 3.51 -21.41 8.12
C PRO A 241 2.23 -20.64 8.48
N PHE A 242 2.15 -19.37 8.09
CA PHE A 242 0.98 -18.53 8.33
C PHE A 242 -0.26 -19.06 7.61
N VAL A 243 -0.17 -19.33 6.31
CA VAL A 243 -1.29 -19.81 5.49
C VAL A 243 -1.76 -21.19 5.95
N ASN A 244 -0.84 -22.05 6.41
CA ASN A 244 -1.19 -23.39 6.94
C ASN A 244 -1.69 -23.32 8.40
N GLY A 245 -1.79 -22.16 9.02
CA GLY A 245 -2.26 -22.00 10.40
C GLY A 245 -1.28 -22.51 11.46
N TRP A 246 -0.01 -22.78 11.12
CA TRP A 246 1.01 -23.25 12.07
C TRP A 246 1.52 -22.12 12.96
N THR A 247 1.44 -20.89 12.47
CA THR A 247 1.87 -19.69 13.18
C THR A 247 0.79 -18.61 13.12
N SER A 248 0.71 -17.82 14.17
CA SER A 248 -0.08 -16.59 14.20
C SER A 248 0.57 -15.53 13.29
N LEU A 249 -0.19 -14.48 12.99
CA LEU A 249 0.31 -13.35 12.20
C LEU A 249 1.55 -12.69 12.86
N VAL A 250 1.56 -12.56 14.19
CA VAL A 250 2.67 -11.98 14.95
C VAL A 250 3.91 -12.85 14.86
N GLU A 251 3.76 -14.16 15.09
CA GLU A 251 4.87 -15.11 14.98
C GLU A 251 5.44 -15.12 13.56
N SER A 252 4.60 -15.13 12.54
CA SER A 252 5.02 -15.07 11.13
C SER A 252 5.80 -13.80 10.83
N SER A 253 5.37 -12.65 11.35
CA SER A 253 6.09 -11.39 11.19
C SER A 253 7.47 -11.42 11.86
N ALA A 254 7.56 -12.02 13.04
CA ALA A 254 8.82 -12.21 13.77
C ALA A 254 9.77 -13.18 13.01
N ILE A 255 9.24 -14.27 12.45
CA ILE A 255 9.99 -15.21 11.61
C ILE A 255 10.54 -14.48 10.37
N GLY A 256 9.74 -13.67 9.70
CA GLY A 256 10.17 -12.88 8.55
C GLY A 256 11.27 -11.89 8.90
N ALA A 257 11.11 -11.15 10.00
CA ALA A 257 12.10 -10.21 10.51
C ALA A 257 13.42 -10.89 10.88
N LEU A 258 13.34 -12.02 11.59
CA LEU A 258 14.51 -12.82 11.97
C LEU A 258 15.19 -13.43 10.74
N ALA A 259 14.44 -13.97 9.78
CA ALA A 259 14.99 -14.53 8.56
C ALA A 259 15.74 -13.47 7.73
N ALA A 260 15.18 -12.27 7.61
CA ALA A 260 15.83 -11.15 6.93
C ALA A 260 17.12 -10.72 7.65
N PHE A 261 17.07 -10.60 8.98
CA PHE A 261 18.25 -10.28 9.81
C PHE A 261 19.34 -11.32 9.65
N LEU A 262 19.03 -12.61 9.79
CA LEU A 262 19.98 -13.71 9.61
C LEU A 262 20.56 -13.75 8.20
N ALA A 263 19.73 -13.51 7.18
CA ALA A 263 20.19 -13.43 5.79
C ALA A 263 21.23 -12.30 5.59
N ALA A 264 21.00 -11.13 6.19
CA ALA A 264 21.95 -10.02 6.13
C ALA A 264 23.26 -10.31 6.89
N VAL A 265 23.16 -10.99 8.04
CA VAL A 265 24.36 -11.44 8.80
C VAL A 265 25.15 -12.49 8.01
N LEU A 266 24.49 -13.51 7.46
CA LEU A 266 25.14 -14.57 6.68
C LEU A 266 25.81 -14.04 5.40
N LYS A 267 25.24 -12.98 4.80
CA LYS A 267 25.86 -12.27 3.68
C LYS A 267 26.96 -11.28 4.10
N LEU A 268 27.30 -11.19 5.38
CA LEU A 268 28.25 -10.23 5.94
C LEU A 268 27.92 -8.75 5.58
N ARG A 269 26.63 -8.45 5.43
CA ARG A 269 26.12 -7.11 5.11
C ARG A 269 25.44 -6.42 6.30
N MET A 270 25.31 -7.10 7.45
CA MET A 270 24.78 -6.52 8.68
C MET A 270 25.92 -5.79 9.42
N THR A 271 26.12 -4.54 9.05
CA THR A 271 27.01 -3.64 9.79
C THR A 271 26.25 -2.97 10.93
N ARG A 272 26.99 -2.35 11.87
CA ARG A 272 26.38 -1.57 12.95
C ARG A 272 25.50 -0.44 12.40
N GLU A 273 25.96 0.23 11.34
CA GLU A 273 25.21 1.31 10.67
C GLU A 273 23.92 0.79 10.05
N VAL A 274 23.95 -0.33 9.32
CA VAL A 274 22.75 -0.98 8.74
C VAL A 274 21.74 -1.33 9.83
N PHE A 275 22.20 -1.86 10.95
CA PHE A 275 21.33 -2.20 12.08
C PHE A 275 20.71 -0.95 12.71
N GLU A 276 21.53 0.06 13.04
CA GLU A 276 21.06 1.31 13.65
C GLU A 276 20.07 2.04 12.74
N ASN A 277 20.32 2.12 11.44
CA ASN A 277 19.41 2.74 10.46
C ASN A 277 18.11 1.95 10.35
N SER A 278 18.16 0.62 10.26
CA SER A 278 16.98 -0.23 10.20
C SER A 278 16.10 -0.06 11.44
N VAL A 279 16.68 -0.06 12.64
CA VAL A 279 15.95 0.14 13.89
C VAL A 279 15.38 1.55 13.98
N ARG A 280 16.16 2.58 13.69
CA ARG A 280 15.73 3.99 13.76
C ARG A 280 14.55 4.26 12.82
N ASN A 281 14.65 3.82 11.57
CA ASN A 281 13.60 4.00 10.59
C ASN A 281 12.34 3.21 10.95
N THR A 282 12.51 1.97 11.42
CA THR A 282 11.40 1.15 11.92
C THR A 282 10.65 1.84 13.05
N LEU A 283 11.37 2.33 14.07
CA LEU A 283 10.76 3.03 15.20
C LEU A 283 10.04 4.29 14.74
N GLY A 284 10.66 5.09 13.88
CA GLY A 284 10.05 6.33 13.36
C GLY A 284 8.70 6.09 12.69
N ILE A 285 8.65 5.13 11.76
CA ILE A 285 7.41 4.80 11.03
C ILE A 285 6.40 4.12 11.96
N THR A 286 6.83 3.19 12.79
CA THR A 286 5.93 2.50 13.73
C THR A 286 5.28 3.48 14.69
N CYS A 287 6.04 4.39 15.29
CA CYS A 287 5.49 5.41 16.19
C CYS A 287 4.50 6.32 15.46
N MET A 288 4.82 6.72 14.24
CA MET A 288 3.90 7.52 13.41
C MET A 288 2.57 6.79 13.22
N PHE A 289 2.59 5.53 12.79
CA PHE A 289 1.38 4.74 12.60
C PHE A 289 0.59 4.54 13.90
N MET A 290 1.29 4.26 15.02
CA MET A 290 0.63 4.12 16.32
C MET A 290 -0.18 5.37 16.71
N TRP A 291 0.41 6.56 16.58
CA TRP A 291 -0.29 7.81 16.85
C TRP A 291 -1.48 8.03 15.92
N ILE A 292 -1.33 7.71 14.65
CA ILE A 292 -2.40 7.85 13.65
C ILE A 292 -3.57 6.90 14.00
N ILE A 293 -3.29 5.63 14.29
CA ILE A 293 -4.33 4.64 14.61
C ILE A 293 -5.04 4.99 15.92
N LEU A 294 -4.29 5.43 16.95
CA LEU A 294 -4.88 5.90 18.21
C LEU A 294 -5.89 7.03 17.97
N ALA A 295 -5.48 8.04 17.22
CA ALA A 295 -6.34 9.17 16.89
C ALA A 295 -7.58 8.75 16.08
N ALA A 296 -7.40 7.84 15.11
CA ALA A 296 -8.49 7.34 14.27
C ALA A 296 -9.54 6.55 15.03
N LEU A 297 -9.11 5.64 15.90
CA LEU A 297 -10.04 4.84 16.70
C LEU A 297 -10.82 5.72 17.68
N ALA A 298 -10.16 6.73 18.26
CA ALA A 298 -10.83 7.71 19.09
C ALA A 298 -11.86 8.50 18.29
N PHE A 299 -11.47 9.01 17.11
CA PHE A 299 -12.37 9.74 16.21
C PHE A 299 -13.56 8.89 15.77
N GLY A 300 -13.30 7.67 15.30
CA GLY A 300 -14.36 6.76 14.84
C GLY A 300 -15.35 6.42 15.95
N ALA A 301 -14.89 6.17 17.18
CA ALA A 301 -15.75 5.89 18.32
C ALA A 301 -16.63 7.09 18.69
N VAL A 302 -16.08 8.31 18.67
CA VAL A 302 -16.82 9.54 18.96
C VAL A 302 -17.79 9.85 17.85
N PHE A 303 -17.36 9.74 16.58
CA PHE A 303 -18.15 10.02 15.40
C PHE A 303 -19.38 9.10 15.29
N ASP A 304 -19.17 7.79 15.47
CA ASP A 304 -20.26 6.80 15.47
C ASP A 304 -21.21 6.99 16.66
N GLY A 305 -20.65 7.16 17.84
CA GLY A 305 -21.43 7.34 19.05
C GLY A 305 -22.26 8.64 19.09
N LEU A 306 -21.82 9.69 18.38
CA LEU A 306 -22.61 10.91 18.17
C LEU A 306 -23.67 10.76 17.05
N GLY A 307 -23.86 9.58 16.46
CA GLY A 307 -24.85 9.28 15.46
C GLY A 307 -24.54 9.78 14.06
N ALA A 308 -23.30 10.24 13.82
CA ALA A 308 -22.91 10.80 12.54
C ALA A 308 -22.90 9.76 11.40
N VAL A 309 -22.59 8.50 11.69
CA VAL A 309 -22.65 7.40 10.71
C VAL A 309 -24.10 7.19 10.25
N LYS A 310 -25.07 7.14 11.18
CA LYS A 310 -26.49 6.99 10.86
C LYS A 310 -27.04 8.16 10.03
N ALA A 311 -26.57 9.39 10.30
CA ALA A 311 -26.96 10.55 9.51
C ALA A 311 -26.52 10.45 8.05
N ILE A 312 -25.31 9.94 7.81
CA ILE A 312 -24.77 9.74 6.46
C ILE A 312 -25.50 8.60 5.75
N GLU A 313 -25.72 7.48 6.45
CA GLU A 313 -26.51 6.37 5.92
C GLU A 313 -27.93 6.85 5.50
N GLY A 314 -28.64 7.53 6.39
CA GLY A 314 -29.97 8.07 6.09
C GLY A 314 -30.01 9.09 4.95
N LEU A 315 -28.95 9.90 4.81
CA LEU A 315 -28.81 10.83 3.70
C LEU A 315 -28.76 10.09 2.35
N PHE A 316 -27.93 9.07 2.24
CA PHE A 316 -27.76 8.34 0.98
C PHE A 316 -28.90 7.38 0.66
N THR A 317 -29.42 6.67 1.66
CA THR A 317 -30.43 5.62 1.46
C THR A 317 -31.87 6.17 1.46
N GLU A 318 -32.19 7.08 2.39
CA GLU A 318 -33.57 7.56 2.55
C GLU A 318 -33.83 8.85 1.77
N ARG A 319 -32.94 9.86 1.85
CA ARG A 319 -33.15 11.16 1.20
C ARG A 319 -32.79 11.16 -0.28
N LEU A 320 -31.63 10.59 -0.66
CA LEU A 320 -31.18 10.55 -2.04
C LEU A 320 -31.67 9.30 -2.78
N ASN A 321 -32.20 8.30 -2.06
CA ASN A 321 -32.71 7.05 -2.61
C ASN A 321 -31.80 6.39 -3.64
N LEU A 322 -30.46 6.40 -3.34
CA LEU A 322 -29.44 5.85 -4.21
C LEU A 322 -29.34 4.33 -4.04
N SER A 323 -29.11 3.63 -5.14
CA SER A 323 -28.82 2.19 -5.06
C SER A 323 -27.49 1.94 -4.32
N PRO A 324 -27.32 0.78 -3.62
CA PRO A 324 -26.08 0.43 -2.95
C PRO A 324 -24.84 0.54 -3.85
N TRP A 325 -24.96 0.14 -5.11
CA TRP A 325 -23.89 0.25 -6.09
C TRP A 325 -23.52 1.69 -6.44
N MET A 326 -24.51 2.59 -6.54
CA MET A 326 -24.25 4.01 -6.78
C MET A 326 -23.53 4.63 -5.58
N ILE A 327 -23.92 4.28 -4.36
CA ILE A 327 -23.24 4.72 -3.14
C ILE A 327 -21.79 4.23 -3.14
N LEU A 328 -21.56 2.95 -3.44
CA LEU A 328 -20.21 2.37 -3.52
C LEU A 328 -19.33 3.12 -4.54
N ILE A 329 -19.87 3.42 -5.74
CA ILE A 329 -19.13 4.16 -6.78
C ILE A 329 -18.80 5.58 -6.30
N LEU A 330 -19.74 6.27 -5.67
CA LEU A 330 -19.50 7.61 -5.11
C LEU A 330 -18.42 7.59 -4.01
N MET A 331 -18.40 6.54 -3.19
CA MET A 331 -17.36 6.33 -2.19
C MET A 331 -15.98 6.17 -2.86
N GLN A 332 -15.87 5.36 -3.93
CA GLN A 332 -14.62 5.21 -4.67
C GLN A 332 -14.17 6.54 -5.30
N LEU A 333 -15.09 7.29 -5.89
CA LEU A 333 -14.78 8.62 -6.45
C LEU A 333 -14.32 9.61 -5.39
N SER A 334 -14.91 9.58 -4.20
CA SER A 334 -14.47 10.42 -3.07
C SER A 334 -13.06 10.05 -2.60
N PHE A 335 -12.71 8.76 -2.58
CA PHE A 335 -11.35 8.32 -2.28
C PHE A 335 -10.34 8.83 -3.32
N ILE A 336 -10.67 8.77 -4.60
CA ILE A 336 -9.79 9.31 -5.66
C ILE A 336 -9.58 10.80 -5.43
N LEU A 337 -10.64 11.55 -5.14
CA LEU A 337 -10.55 12.99 -4.89
C LEU A 337 -9.70 13.30 -3.65
N MET A 338 -9.97 12.65 -2.52
CA MET A 338 -9.23 12.88 -1.27
C MET A 338 -7.77 12.43 -1.37
N GLY A 339 -7.49 11.32 -2.01
CA GLY A 339 -6.13 10.79 -2.13
C GLY A 339 -5.23 11.57 -3.08
N THR A 340 -5.77 12.55 -3.82
CA THR A 340 -4.92 13.54 -4.51
C THR A 340 -4.20 14.48 -3.53
N PHE A 341 -4.70 14.63 -2.31
CA PHE A 341 -4.16 15.53 -1.26
C PHE A 341 -3.62 14.78 -0.04
N LEU A 342 -4.15 13.60 0.24
CA LEU A 342 -3.83 12.79 1.41
C LEU A 342 -3.01 11.57 1.00
N ASP A 343 -2.15 11.11 1.89
CA ASP A 343 -1.51 9.80 1.73
C ASP A 343 -2.51 8.65 2.00
N ASP A 344 -2.11 7.44 1.63
CA ASP A 344 -2.92 6.23 1.77
C ASP A 344 -3.35 5.94 3.21
N THR A 345 -2.45 6.16 4.15
CA THR A 345 -2.70 5.89 5.58
C THR A 345 -3.61 6.94 6.19
N ALA A 346 -3.37 8.22 5.91
CA ALA A 346 -4.22 9.30 6.39
C ALA A 346 -5.65 9.15 5.86
N MET A 347 -5.79 8.86 4.55
CA MET A 347 -7.09 8.65 3.93
C MET A 347 -7.83 7.47 4.56
N LEU A 348 -7.16 6.35 4.80
CA LEU A 348 -7.75 5.18 5.46
C LEU A 348 -8.31 5.54 6.83
N VAL A 349 -7.47 6.16 7.64
CA VAL A 349 -7.79 6.47 9.04
C VAL A 349 -8.94 7.47 9.17
N ILE A 350 -9.03 8.40 8.23
CA ILE A 350 -10.09 9.42 8.20
C ILE A 350 -11.42 8.79 7.76
N VAL A 351 -11.39 7.98 6.71
CA VAL A 351 -12.59 7.59 5.98
C VAL A 351 -13.10 6.21 6.38
N ALA A 352 -12.22 5.28 6.76
CA ALA A 352 -12.65 3.93 7.09
C ALA A 352 -13.64 3.85 8.28
N PRO A 353 -13.49 4.64 9.37
CA PRO A 353 -14.48 4.65 10.44
C PRO A 353 -15.87 5.07 9.99
N LEU A 354 -15.95 5.83 8.89
CA LEU A 354 -17.18 6.31 8.29
C LEU A 354 -17.75 5.30 7.28
N TYR A 355 -16.91 4.81 6.39
CA TYR A 355 -17.36 4.03 5.24
C TYR A 355 -17.51 2.53 5.55
N VAL A 356 -16.70 1.97 6.43
CA VAL A 356 -16.78 0.54 6.76
C VAL A 356 -18.15 0.16 7.35
N PRO A 357 -18.72 0.89 8.34
CA PRO A 357 -20.06 0.62 8.82
C PRO A 357 -21.13 0.76 7.72
N LEU A 358 -21.01 1.79 6.87
CA LEU A 358 -21.94 2.03 5.76
C LEU A 358 -21.90 0.86 4.74
N VAL A 359 -20.73 0.39 4.36
CA VAL A 359 -20.56 -0.76 3.45
C VAL A 359 -21.20 -2.01 4.02
N GLY A 360 -21.02 -2.26 5.33
CA GLY A 360 -21.68 -3.36 6.04
C GLY A 360 -23.21 -3.23 6.03
N ALA A 361 -23.74 -2.05 6.27
CA ALA A 361 -25.19 -1.77 6.22
C ALA A 361 -25.77 -1.95 4.80
N LEU A 362 -24.98 -1.65 3.76
CA LEU A 362 -25.37 -1.87 2.35
C LEU A 362 -25.27 -3.36 1.92
N GLY A 363 -24.80 -4.25 2.80
CA GLY A 363 -24.72 -5.70 2.56
C GLY A 363 -23.51 -6.14 1.72
N PHE A 364 -22.50 -5.32 1.57
CA PHE A 364 -21.27 -5.68 0.87
C PHE A 364 -20.26 -6.38 1.79
N ASP A 365 -19.46 -7.28 1.21
CA ASP A 365 -18.35 -7.94 1.90
C ASP A 365 -17.23 -6.95 2.24
N LEU A 366 -16.82 -6.93 3.52
CA LEU A 366 -15.82 -5.98 4.00
C LEU A 366 -14.39 -6.35 3.57
N ILE A 367 -14.10 -7.62 3.30
CA ILE A 367 -12.79 -8.08 2.80
C ILE A 367 -12.64 -7.61 1.36
N TRP A 368 -13.64 -7.88 0.51
CA TRP A 368 -13.69 -7.40 -0.86
C TRP A 368 -13.58 -5.86 -0.93
N TYR A 369 -14.33 -5.16 -0.08
CA TYR A 369 -14.25 -3.69 -0.02
C TYR A 369 -12.86 -3.18 0.37
N GLY A 370 -12.15 -3.87 1.27
CA GLY A 370 -10.75 -3.54 1.62
C GLY A 370 -9.81 -3.60 0.41
N ILE A 371 -10.04 -4.53 -0.51
CA ILE A 371 -9.28 -4.61 -1.76
C ILE A 371 -9.66 -3.47 -2.71
N LEU A 372 -10.96 -3.17 -2.85
CA LEU A 372 -11.41 -2.01 -3.64
C LEU A 372 -10.81 -0.70 -3.11
N TYR A 373 -10.87 -0.50 -1.79
CA TYR A 373 -10.23 0.62 -1.13
C TYR A 373 -8.75 0.73 -1.52
N THR A 374 -8.02 -0.37 -1.39
CA THR A 374 -6.56 -0.39 -1.66
C THR A 374 -6.25 -0.07 -3.12
N ILE A 375 -6.98 -0.64 -4.09
CA ILE A 375 -6.79 -0.33 -5.52
C ILE A 375 -7.14 1.14 -5.81
N THR A 376 -8.23 1.64 -5.22
CA THR A 376 -8.64 3.04 -5.41
C THR A 376 -7.63 4.01 -4.83
N THR A 377 -7.05 3.68 -3.69
CA THR A 377 -5.96 4.46 -3.09
C THR A 377 -4.73 4.49 -3.98
N GLN A 378 -4.37 3.36 -4.61
CA GLN A 378 -3.27 3.31 -5.60
C GLN A 378 -3.52 4.26 -6.77
N ILE A 379 -4.76 4.31 -7.28
CA ILE A 379 -5.15 5.26 -8.33
C ILE A 379 -5.00 6.69 -7.83
N ALA A 380 -5.51 6.97 -6.63
CA ALA A 380 -5.57 8.30 -6.04
C ALA A 380 -4.20 8.95 -5.86
N TYR A 381 -3.26 8.26 -5.24
CA TYR A 381 -1.93 8.83 -5.00
C TYR A 381 -1.02 8.89 -6.25
N MET A 382 -1.44 8.30 -7.36
CA MET A 382 -0.82 8.47 -8.68
C MET A 382 -1.57 9.49 -9.56
N THR A 383 -2.68 10.07 -9.09
CA THR A 383 -3.51 10.98 -9.89
C THR A 383 -3.14 12.44 -9.61
N PRO A 384 -2.90 13.27 -10.65
CA PRO A 384 -2.73 14.71 -10.50
C PRO A 384 -3.97 15.36 -9.83
N PRO A 385 -3.84 16.51 -9.13
CA PRO A 385 -2.69 17.43 -9.17
C PRO A 385 -1.57 17.12 -8.17
N PHE A 386 -1.86 16.46 -7.04
CA PHE A 386 -0.87 16.35 -5.96
C PHE A 386 -0.35 14.93 -5.71
N GLY A 387 -0.95 13.90 -6.18
CA GLY A 387 -0.61 12.48 -5.97
C GLY A 387 0.74 12.20 -5.30
N TYR A 388 0.72 11.59 -4.13
CA TYR A 388 1.90 11.43 -3.28
C TYR A 388 3.12 10.81 -4.00
N ASN A 389 2.89 9.78 -4.82
CA ASN A 389 3.96 9.14 -5.61
C ASN A 389 4.55 10.04 -6.69
N LEU A 390 3.78 11.02 -7.18
CA LEU A 390 4.28 11.99 -8.18
C LEU A 390 5.33 12.90 -7.57
N PHE A 391 5.13 13.34 -6.33
CA PHE A 391 6.11 14.16 -5.60
C PHE A 391 7.34 13.35 -5.21
N LEU A 392 7.17 12.12 -4.76
CA LEU A 392 8.30 11.25 -4.47
C LEU A 392 9.14 11.01 -5.71
N MET A 393 8.51 10.69 -6.85
CA MET A 393 9.22 10.54 -8.12
C MET A 393 9.93 11.84 -8.51
N ARG A 394 9.29 13.00 -8.36
CA ARG A 394 9.93 14.28 -8.68
C ARG A 394 11.13 14.59 -7.80
N ALA A 395 11.05 14.27 -6.52
CA ALA A 395 12.15 14.47 -5.57
C ALA A 395 13.37 13.58 -5.86
N MET A 396 13.14 12.40 -6.43
CA MET A 396 14.19 11.40 -6.71
C MET A 396 14.66 11.40 -8.15
N ALA A 397 13.87 11.94 -9.09
CA ALA A 397 14.20 11.97 -10.51
C ALA A 397 15.29 13.02 -10.81
N PRO A 398 16.21 12.73 -11.75
CA PRO A 398 17.19 13.70 -12.21
C PRO A 398 16.53 14.91 -12.88
N PRO A 399 17.23 16.06 -12.96
CA PRO A 399 16.67 17.33 -13.46
C PRO A 399 16.08 17.26 -14.87
N GLU A 400 16.57 16.36 -15.73
CA GLU A 400 16.14 16.17 -17.12
C GLU A 400 14.71 15.59 -17.24
N ILE A 401 14.18 15.05 -16.15
CA ILE A 401 12.81 14.54 -16.10
C ILE A 401 11.90 15.63 -15.52
N SER A 402 11.10 16.23 -16.39
CA SER A 402 10.16 17.29 -16.01
C SER A 402 8.92 16.71 -15.30
N LEU A 403 8.22 17.56 -14.53
CA LEU A 403 6.94 17.19 -13.92
C LEU A 403 5.90 16.77 -14.99
N ARG A 404 5.94 17.40 -16.17
CA ARG A 404 5.09 17.03 -17.31
C ARG A 404 5.38 15.61 -17.82
N ASP A 405 6.64 15.19 -17.80
CA ASP A 405 7.01 13.80 -18.16
C ASP A 405 6.47 12.81 -17.14
N ILE A 406 6.57 13.13 -15.85
CA ILE A 406 6.04 12.33 -14.75
C ILE A 406 4.51 12.19 -14.89
N TYR A 407 3.78 13.29 -15.08
CA TYR A 407 2.32 13.24 -15.28
C TYR A 407 1.92 12.47 -16.54
N GLY A 408 2.66 12.66 -17.63
CA GLY A 408 2.40 11.90 -18.86
C GLY A 408 2.72 10.41 -18.76
N SER A 409 3.60 10.02 -17.86
CA SER A 409 4.03 8.63 -17.67
C SER A 409 2.97 7.75 -16.99
N ILE A 410 2.22 8.32 -16.06
CA ILE A 410 1.28 7.57 -15.21
C ILE A 410 -0.06 7.28 -15.89
N THR A 411 -0.49 8.13 -16.84
CA THR A 411 -1.83 8.03 -17.46
C THR A 411 -2.19 6.61 -17.90
N PRO A 412 -1.36 5.90 -18.67
CA PRO A 412 -1.72 4.54 -19.12
C PRO A 412 -1.77 3.54 -17.95
N PHE A 413 -0.92 3.68 -16.93
CA PHE A 413 -0.93 2.81 -15.78
C PHE A 413 -2.15 3.04 -14.89
N VAL A 414 -2.55 4.30 -14.70
CA VAL A 414 -3.80 4.66 -14.00
C VAL A 414 -5.01 4.06 -14.73
N LEU A 415 -5.07 4.10 -16.08
CA LEU A 415 -6.14 3.45 -16.83
C LEU A 415 -6.17 1.94 -16.63
N VAL A 416 -5.01 1.30 -16.55
CA VAL A 416 -4.91 -0.14 -16.22
C VAL A 416 -5.42 -0.42 -14.82
N MET A 417 -5.09 0.43 -13.82
CA MET A 417 -5.59 0.29 -12.46
C MET A 417 -7.11 0.49 -12.36
N VAL A 418 -7.65 1.48 -13.10
CA VAL A 418 -9.12 1.68 -13.17
C VAL A 418 -9.79 0.45 -13.77
N LEU A 419 -9.20 -0.14 -14.83
CA LEU A 419 -9.70 -1.38 -15.38
C LEU A 419 -9.65 -2.53 -14.35
N ALA A 420 -8.55 -2.65 -13.61
CA ALA A 420 -8.43 -3.64 -12.54
C ALA A 420 -9.46 -3.42 -11.43
N LEU A 421 -9.71 -2.17 -11.02
CA LEU A 421 -10.75 -1.81 -10.07
C LEU A 421 -12.14 -2.27 -10.55
N VAL A 422 -12.49 -1.94 -11.78
CA VAL A 422 -13.76 -2.34 -12.38
C VAL A 422 -13.89 -3.86 -12.44
N LEU A 423 -12.82 -4.58 -12.83
CA LEU A 423 -12.84 -6.05 -12.85
C LEU A 423 -13.10 -6.64 -11.46
N VAL A 424 -12.44 -6.14 -10.41
CA VAL A 424 -12.65 -6.60 -9.03
C VAL A 424 -14.03 -6.19 -8.51
N MET A 425 -14.55 -5.04 -8.93
CA MET A 425 -15.93 -4.63 -8.58
C MET A 425 -16.98 -5.55 -9.20
N VAL A 426 -16.82 -5.87 -10.50
CA VAL A 426 -17.78 -6.71 -11.24
C VAL A 426 -17.65 -8.18 -10.87
N PHE A 427 -16.44 -8.64 -10.59
CA PHE A 427 -16.11 -10.01 -10.24
C PHE A 427 -15.49 -10.10 -8.83
N PRO A 428 -16.28 -10.05 -7.76
CA PRO A 428 -15.78 -10.13 -6.38
C PRO A 428 -14.93 -11.36 -6.10
N GLY A 429 -15.20 -12.46 -6.81
CA GLY A 429 -14.42 -13.69 -6.72
C GLY A 429 -12.91 -13.53 -7.02
N ILE A 430 -12.49 -12.48 -7.74
CA ILE A 430 -11.07 -12.18 -7.94
C ILE A 430 -10.37 -11.91 -6.60
N ALA A 431 -11.05 -11.26 -5.67
CA ALA A 431 -10.52 -10.97 -4.34
C ALA A 431 -10.86 -12.06 -3.32
N THR A 432 -12.09 -12.63 -3.38
CA THR A 432 -12.59 -13.51 -2.32
C THR A 432 -12.32 -15.00 -2.55
N TRP A 433 -11.95 -15.41 -3.77
CA TRP A 433 -11.70 -16.81 -4.11
C TRP A 433 -10.58 -17.45 -3.28
N LEU A 434 -9.43 -16.79 -3.20
CA LEU A 434 -8.27 -17.39 -2.52
C LEU A 434 -8.46 -17.48 -0.99
N PRO A 435 -8.97 -16.46 -0.29
CA PRO A 435 -9.36 -16.59 1.12
C PRO A 435 -10.40 -17.70 1.34
N GLY A 436 -11.43 -17.75 0.50
CA GLY A 436 -12.48 -18.76 0.57
C GLY A 436 -11.94 -20.17 0.40
N TYR A 437 -11.01 -20.37 -0.56
CA TYR A 437 -10.37 -21.67 -0.79
C TYR A 437 -9.50 -22.13 0.39
N ILE A 438 -8.76 -21.22 1.01
CA ILE A 438 -7.82 -21.57 2.10
C ILE A 438 -8.54 -21.75 3.44
N TYR A 439 -9.51 -20.89 3.74
CA TYR A 439 -10.23 -20.93 5.03
C TYR A 439 -11.55 -21.69 4.98
N GLY A 440 -11.95 -22.22 3.83
CA GLY A 440 -13.15 -23.07 3.70
C GLY A 440 -14.48 -22.34 3.82
N GLN A 441 -14.53 -21.08 3.36
CA GLN A 441 -15.74 -20.24 3.38
C GLN A 441 -16.40 -20.18 2.00
#